data_a233b29f6de9ceef9d783f432a9f79f8
#
_entry.id   a233b29f6de9ceef9d783f432a9f79f8
#
_cell.length_a   1.000
_cell.length_b   1.000
_cell.length_c   1.000
_cell.angle_alpha   90.00
_cell.angle_beta   90.00
_cell.angle_gamma   90.00
#
_symmetry.space_group_name_H-M   'P 1'
#
loop_
_entity.id
_entity.type
_entity.pdbx_description
1 polymer ?
#
loop_
_entity_poly.entity_id
_entity_poly.type
_entity_poly.pdbx_seq_one_letter_code
_entity_poly.pdbx_strand_id
1 'polypeptide(L)'
;MWKFANPVRHQILETRWPTAEEAARSRLFSPIAIGKLESRSRTWVPAMVPWRATEDGFVTQQNLDWYGRFAQGRPGVLVVEATGVRDIPSGPLLRIGDDRFVPGLRKLAEVVREASEGQTLLFIQIIDFLAVKRRPERAKYFQRFFEVNDRHRRALAEIIGEASDDDIRAFLVNADDELVAAVLSPRELEALQFGYRERVTDMHLQHIRELPQELPPIFAAAAERAREAGFDGVELHYAHAYTMAGFLSAQNDRADGYGGSRENRVRLPLEVYRAVRSAVGHDYVVGVRFLADEVIAGGSRVEDAIYYAKEFAAAGFDFLSLSKGGKFEDAQQPKVGQAVYPYTGRSGYECMPTVLSDAVGPFGRSVPLVAAIKSAVNGAGFTTPVVATGGLSTFEQSEEILRDGHADIVGMARQALADPDWFVKVKLGRGNEVRRCTYTNYCEALDQAHRAVTCKLWDRVDLDEPGIATVDEGRRRLEPPNWLAAD
;
A
#
# COMPACT_ATOMS: atom_id res chain seq x y z
N MET A 1 -17.98 -10.19 -10.27
CA MET A 1 -17.56 -9.48 -9.04
C MET A 1 -18.06 -10.30 -7.85
N TRP A 2 -17.18 -10.73 -6.96
CA TRP A 2 -17.58 -11.43 -5.74
C TRP A 2 -18.50 -10.53 -4.90
N LYS A 3 -19.52 -11.10 -4.29
CA LYS A 3 -20.45 -10.38 -3.41
C LYS A 3 -20.55 -11.14 -2.09
N PHE A 4 -20.72 -10.41 -1.00
CA PHE A 4 -21.06 -11.04 0.27
C PHE A 4 -22.37 -11.84 0.13
N ALA A 5 -22.39 -13.05 0.69
CA ALA A 5 -23.59 -13.86 0.69
C ALA A 5 -24.76 -13.15 1.42
N ASN A 6 -24.44 -12.54 2.56
CA ASN A 6 -25.38 -11.78 3.39
C ASN A 6 -24.74 -10.45 3.80
N PRO A 7 -24.75 -9.44 2.91
CA PRO A 7 -24.11 -8.15 3.20
C PRO A 7 -24.88 -7.39 4.28
N VAL A 8 -24.15 -6.85 5.25
CA VAL A 8 -24.69 -5.95 6.27
C VAL A 8 -24.39 -4.52 5.87
N ARG A 9 -25.40 -3.68 5.84
CA ARG A 9 -25.23 -2.25 5.59
C ARG A 9 -24.98 -1.52 6.90
N HIS A 10 -23.82 -0.93 7.03
CA HIS A 10 -23.47 -0.06 8.17
C HIS A 10 -23.74 1.39 7.82
N GLN A 11 -24.20 2.15 8.80
CA GLN A 11 -24.29 3.60 8.73
C GLN A 11 -22.90 4.18 9.06
N ILE A 12 -22.63 5.37 8.54
CA ILE A 12 -21.44 6.13 8.93
C ILE A 12 -21.56 6.44 10.42
N LEU A 13 -20.46 6.23 11.17
CA LEU A 13 -20.45 6.45 12.61
C LEU A 13 -20.92 7.87 12.93
N GLU A 14 -21.91 8.00 13.80
CA GLU A 14 -22.19 9.29 14.39
C GLU A 14 -20.98 9.69 15.26
N THR A 15 -20.68 10.96 15.35
CA THR A 15 -19.58 11.47 16.16
C THR A 15 -19.88 12.85 16.67
N ARG A 16 -19.50 13.10 17.90
CA ARG A 16 -19.36 14.42 18.45
C ARG A 16 -18.01 15.01 18.02
N TRP A 17 -18.00 16.23 17.57
CA TRP A 17 -16.77 16.94 17.28
C TRP A 17 -16.29 17.69 18.52
N PRO A 18 -14.98 17.76 18.77
CA PRO A 18 -14.45 18.52 19.89
C PRO A 18 -14.58 20.03 19.63
N THR A 19 -14.63 20.80 20.69
CA THR A 19 -14.30 22.22 20.61
C THR A 19 -12.79 22.40 20.36
N ALA A 20 -12.36 23.60 19.99
CA ALA A 20 -10.94 23.90 19.82
C ALA A 20 -10.15 23.66 21.13
N GLU A 21 -10.75 23.97 22.29
CA GLU A 21 -10.15 23.79 23.60
C GLU A 21 -10.01 22.28 23.93
N GLU A 22 -11.03 21.47 23.66
CA GLU A 22 -10.98 20.01 23.83
C GLU A 22 -9.93 19.39 22.90
N ALA A 23 -9.89 19.81 21.63
CA ALA A 23 -8.90 19.36 20.66
C ALA A 23 -7.47 19.68 21.12
N ALA A 24 -7.24 20.89 21.63
CA ALA A 24 -5.92 21.30 22.11
C ALA A 24 -5.42 20.49 23.32
N ARG A 25 -6.33 19.89 24.12
CA ARG A 25 -6.01 19.03 25.25
C ARG A 25 -6.00 17.54 24.93
N SER A 26 -6.38 17.17 23.70
CA SER A 26 -6.50 15.78 23.28
C SER A 26 -5.15 15.10 23.10
N ARG A 27 -5.12 13.77 23.22
CA ARG A 27 -3.94 12.98 22.87
C ARG A 27 -3.66 13.07 21.39
N LEU A 28 -4.68 13.09 20.55
CA LEU A 28 -4.55 13.12 19.09
C LEU A 28 -3.73 14.31 18.60
N PHE A 29 -3.92 15.48 19.21
CA PHE A 29 -3.18 16.70 18.88
C PHE A 29 -2.01 17.00 19.82
N SER A 30 -1.60 16.04 20.65
CA SER A 30 -0.37 16.13 21.44
C SER A 30 0.86 15.66 20.62
N PRO A 31 2.06 16.19 20.90
CA PRO A 31 3.28 15.78 20.21
C PRO A 31 3.67 14.34 20.51
N ILE A 32 4.49 13.77 19.63
CA ILE A 32 5.10 12.45 19.79
C ILE A 32 6.47 12.39 19.12
N ALA A 33 7.43 11.77 19.80
CA ALA A 33 8.74 11.48 19.24
C ALA A 33 8.67 10.31 18.25
N ILE A 34 9.31 10.47 17.08
CA ILE A 34 9.50 9.44 16.07
C ILE A 34 11.00 9.45 15.72
N GLY A 35 11.75 8.48 16.25
CA GLY A 35 13.20 8.53 16.20
C GLY A 35 13.74 9.79 16.88
N LYS A 36 14.49 10.61 16.14
CA LYS A 36 15.05 11.89 16.60
C LYS A 36 14.15 13.10 16.30
N LEU A 37 13.06 12.90 15.61
CA LEU A 37 12.12 13.97 15.27
C LEU A 37 10.94 13.97 16.23
N GLU A 38 10.27 15.12 16.32
CA GLU A 38 9.03 15.27 17.05
C GLU A 38 7.90 15.68 16.08
N SER A 39 6.88 14.83 15.96
CA SER A 39 5.65 15.20 15.28
C SER A 39 4.77 16.04 16.21
N ARG A 40 4.18 17.12 15.70
CA ARG A 40 3.31 18.03 16.46
C ARG A 40 1.96 17.44 16.87
N SER A 41 1.59 16.30 16.28
CA SER A 41 0.37 15.59 16.61
C SER A 41 0.54 14.10 16.31
N ARG A 42 -0.37 13.28 16.83
CA ARG A 42 -0.43 11.83 16.61
C ARG A 42 -1.28 11.46 15.39
N THR A 43 -1.33 12.35 14.41
CA THR A 43 -2.08 12.17 13.17
C THR A 43 -1.16 11.79 12.02
N TRP A 44 -1.66 10.92 11.13
CA TRP A 44 -0.86 10.34 10.06
C TRP A 44 -1.67 10.20 8.78
N VAL A 45 -1.15 10.68 7.67
CA VAL A 45 -1.65 10.35 6.33
C VAL A 45 -0.75 9.28 5.74
N PRO A 46 -1.21 8.02 5.68
CA PRO A 46 -0.40 6.92 5.13
C PRO A 46 -0.22 7.06 3.63
N ALA A 47 0.81 6.41 3.10
CA ALA A 47 1.09 6.34 1.68
C ALA A 47 -0.14 5.87 0.89
N MET A 48 -0.49 6.62 -0.15
CA MET A 48 -1.57 6.33 -1.10
C MET A 48 -1.05 6.61 -2.50
N VAL A 49 -1.20 5.65 -3.41
CA VAL A 49 -0.79 5.82 -4.81
C VAL A 49 -1.86 6.60 -5.57
N PRO A 50 -1.56 7.82 -6.05
CA PRO A 50 -2.53 8.64 -6.78
C PRO A 50 -2.53 8.39 -8.29
N TRP A 51 -1.59 7.62 -8.84
CA TRP A 51 -1.38 7.40 -10.27
C TRP A 51 -1.20 8.72 -11.06
N ARG A 52 -0.28 9.57 -10.62
CA ARG A 52 -0.05 10.91 -11.17
C ARG A 52 1.39 11.19 -11.62
N ALA A 53 2.31 10.24 -11.39
CA ALA A 53 3.67 10.34 -11.91
C ALA A 53 3.69 10.18 -13.43
N THR A 54 4.82 10.43 -14.07
CA THR A 54 5.02 10.01 -15.46
C THR A 54 5.14 8.48 -15.55
N GLU A 55 4.95 7.90 -16.74
CA GLU A 55 5.08 6.45 -16.95
C GLU A 55 6.50 5.93 -16.61
N ASP A 56 7.50 6.79 -16.69
CA ASP A 56 8.89 6.51 -16.33
C ASP A 56 9.28 6.98 -14.91
N GLY A 57 8.32 7.39 -14.10
CA GLY A 57 8.46 7.56 -12.65
C GLY A 57 8.88 8.94 -12.15
N PHE A 58 8.83 9.98 -13.00
CA PHE A 58 9.13 11.35 -12.57
C PHE A 58 7.93 12.02 -11.89
N VAL A 59 8.25 12.92 -10.98
CA VAL A 59 7.28 13.82 -10.33
C VAL A 59 6.66 14.75 -11.38
N THR A 60 5.34 14.85 -11.38
CA THR A 60 4.56 15.79 -12.21
C THR A 60 4.00 16.94 -11.37
N GLN A 61 3.48 17.98 -12.03
CA GLN A 61 2.75 19.02 -11.32
C GLN A 61 1.56 18.46 -10.53
N GLN A 62 0.88 17.44 -11.05
CA GLN A 62 -0.23 16.79 -10.35
C GLN A 62 0.17 16.06 -9.06
N ASN A 63 1.42 15.53 -8.99
CA ASN A 63 1.95 15.03 -7.72
C ASN A 63 2.19 16.20 -6.74
N LEU A 64 2.79 17.30 -7.18
CA LEU A 64 3.04 18.47 -6.34
C LEU A 64 1.75 19.02 -5.75
N ASP A 65 0.73 19.20 -6.59
CA ASP A 65 -0.58 19.67 -6.18
C ASP A 65 -1.24 18.71 -5.17
N TRP A 66 -1.20 17.40 -5.43
CA TRP A 66 -1.73 16.37 -4.54
C TRP A 66 -1.10 16.43 -3.14
N TYR A 67 0.23 16.42 -3.05
CA TYR A 67 0.91 16.42 -1.75
C TYR A 67 0.84 17.80 -1.07
N GLY A 68 0.89 18.89 -1.83
CA GLY A 68 0.66 20.24 -1.32
C GLY A 68 -0.73 20.37 -0.69
N ARG A 69 -1.75 19.79 -1.35
CA ARG A 69 -3.13 19.84 -0.84
C ARG A 69 -3.33 19.06 0.47
N PHE A 70 -2.70 17.90 0.63
CA PHE A 70 -2.71 17.20 1.92
C PHE A 70 -1.93 17.96 3.01
N ALA A 71 -0.82 18.59 2.64
CA ALA A 71 0.02 19.33 3.56
C ALA A 71 -0.69 20.57 4.16
N GLN A 72 -1.57 21.24 3.39
CA GLN A 72 -2.41 22.34 3.89
C GLN A 72 -3.29 21.94 5.08
N GLY A 73 -3.71 20.66 5.16
CA GLY A 73 -4.46 20.13 6.30
C GLY A 73 -3.63 19.92 7.56
N ARG A 74 -2.31 20.08 7.49
CA ARG A 74 -1.34 20.01 8.60
C ARG A 74 -1.46 18.72 9.44
N PRO A 75 -1.46 17.51 8.82
CA PRO A 75 -1.30 16.28 9.59
C PRO A 75 0.05 16.29 10.30
N GLY A 76 0.20 15.51 11.38
CA GLY A 76 1.49 15.35 12.04
C GLY A 76 2.55 14.73 11.12
N VAL A 77 2.14 13.72 10.35
CA VAL A 77 2.98 13.05 9.36
C VAL A 77 2.21 12.86 8.06
N LEU A 78 2.88 13.07 6.93
CA LEU A 78 2.43 12.74 5.59
C LEU A 78 3.45 11.78 4.96
N VAL A 79 2.98 10.64 4.44
CA VAL A 79 3.84 9.66 3.76
C VAL A 79 3.57 9.70 2.26
N VAL A 80 4.61 9.96 1.49
CA VAL A 80 4.55 9.92 0.02
C VAL A 80 4.37 8.47 -0.44
N GLU A 81 3.62 8.30 -1.53
CA GLU A 81 3.26 7.03 -2.15
C GLU A 81 4.41 6.02 -2.26
N ALA A 82 4.05 4.76 -2.43
CA ALA A 82 4.98 3.68 -2.74
C ALA A 82 5.84 4.06 -3.95
N THR A 83 7.14 4.32 -3.69
CA THR A 83 8.11 4.85 -4.66
C THR A 83 9.13 3.75 -4.99
N GLY A 84 9.21 3.35 -6.25
CA GLY A 84 10.00 2.20 -6.71
C GLY A 84 11.51 2.41 -6.52
N VAL A 85 12.17 1.46 -5.83
CA VAL A 85 13.63 1.47 -5.64
C VAL A 85 14.39 0.94 -6.85
N ARG A 86 13.71 0.23 -7.76
CA ARG A 86 14.25 -0.22 -9.05
C ARG A 86 13.46 0.38 -10.20
N ASP A 87 14.11 0.52 -11.35
CA ASP A 87 13.48 1.02 -12.58
C ASP A 87 12.70 -0.11 -13.30
N ILE A 88 11.67 -0.62 -12.63
CA ILE A 88 10.77 -1.66 -13.18
C ILE A 88 9.51 -0.97 -13.69
N PRO A 89 9.05 -1.29 -14.91
CA PRO A 89 7.78 -0.76 -15.44
C PRO A 89 6.61 -1.14 -14.52
N SER A 90 6.04 -0.17 -13.84
CA SER A 90 4.95 -0.35 -12.86
C SER A 90 3.78 0.62 -13.08
N GLY A 91 3.76 1.32 -14.24
CA GLY A 91 2.83 2.40 -14.52
C GLY A 91 3.28 3.73 -13.93
N PRO A 92 2.39 4.74 -13.85
CA PRO A 92 2.71 6.10 -13.40
C PRO A 92 2.88 6.19 -11.88
N LEU A 93 3.85 5.44 -11.36
CA LEU A 93 4.34 5.44 -9.98
C LEU A 93 5.67 6.16 -9.88
N LEU A 94 5.90 6.88 -8.80
CA LEU A 94 7.18 7.52 -8.51
C LEU A 94 8.30 6.48 -8.40
N ARG A 95 9.50 6.87 -8.80
CA ARG A 95 10.74 6.08 -8.67
C ARG A 95 11.82 6.88 -7.96
N ILE A 96 12.75 6.16 -7.32
CA ILE A 96 13.89 6.72 -6.58
C ILE A 96 15.17 5.90 -6.81
N GLY A 97 15.14 4.95 -7.74
CA GLY A 97 16.25 4.05 -8.01
C GLY A 97 17.47 4.70 -8.70
N ASP A 98 17.41 5.97 -9.10
CA ASP A 98 18.45 6.69 -9.81
C ASP A 98 18.46 8.16 -9.39
N ASP A 99 19.64 8.82 -9.46
CA ASP A 99 19.83 10.22 -9.05
C ASP A 99 19.00 11.20 -9.89
N ARG A 100 18.65 10.84 -11.13
CA ARG A 100 17.78 11.64 -12.02
C ARG A 100 16.41 11.96 -11.44
N PHE A 101 15.93 11.17 -10.46
CA PHE A 101 14.64 11.40 -9.80
C PHE A 101 14.72 12.40 -8.64
N VAL A 102 15.90 12.61 -8.07
CA VAL A 102 16.11 13.46 -6.88
C VAL A 102 15.61 14.90 -7.07
N PRO A 103 15.84 15.60 -8.20
CA PRO A 103 15.37 16.97 -8.35
C PRO A 103 13.82 17.12 -8.24
N GLY A 104 13.07 16.20 -8.85
CA GLY A 104 11.60 16.21 -8.76
C GLY A 104 11.11 15.90 -7.35
N LEU A 105 11.72 14.93 -6.67
CA LEU A 105 11.40 14.55 -5.29
C LEU A 105 11.75 15.68 -4.32
N ARG A 106 12.84 16.41 -4.54
CA ARG A 106 13.20 17.61 -3.74
C ARG A 106 12.15 18.69 -3.88
N LYS A 107 11.68 18.94 -5.12
CA LYS A 107 10.59 19.90 -5.36
C LYS A 107 9.32 19.52 -4.63
N LEU A 108 8.97 18.23 -4.59
CA LEU A 108 7.84 17.72 -3.83
C LEU A 108 8.01 18.00 -2.33
N ALA A 109 9.20 17.73 -1.76
CA ALA A 109 9.47 17.99 -0.36
C ALA A 109 9.38 19.49 -0.01
N GLU A 110 9.86 20.38 -0.90
CA GLU A 110 9.73 21.84 -0.76
C GLU A 110 8.26 22.26 -0.72
N VAL A 111 7.44 21.80 -1.68
CA VAL A 111 6.00 22.12 -1.75
C VAL A 111 5.26 21.69 -0.48
N VAL A 112 5.53 20.49 0.04
CA VAL A 112 4.91 20.02 1.29
C VAL A 112 5.34 20.86 2.47
N ARG A 113 6.62 21.21 2.58
CA ARG A 113 7.13 22.06 3.67
C ARG A 113 6.51 23.45 3.64
N GLU A 114 6.40 24.05 2.46
CA GLU A 114 5.76 25.36 2.27
C GLU A 114 4.27 25.30 2.62
N ALA A 115 3.53 24.35 2.02
CA ALA A 115 2.08 24.23 2.21
C ALA A 115 1.66 23.89 3.64
N SER A 116 2.50 23.14 4.39
CA SER A 116 2.27 22.84 5.81
C SER A 116 2.83 23.90 6.76
N GLU A 117 3.50 24.95 6.27
CA GLU A 117 4.27 25.91 7.08
C GLU A 117 5.29 25.21 8.00
N GLY A 118 5.90 24.11 7.53
CA GLY A 118 6.84 23.30 8.29
C GLY A 118 6.23 22.53 9.47
N GLN A 119 4.91 22.35 9.50
CA GLN A 119 4.21 21.69 10.61
C GLN A 119 4.03 20.18 10.42
N THR A 120 4.25 19.67 9.22
CA THR A 120 4.08 18.25 8.86
C THR A 120 5.44 17.62 8.60
N LEU A 121 5.74 16.49 9.27
CA LEU A 121 6.86 15.65 8.90
C LEU A 121 6.54 14.91 7.60
N LEU A 122 7.49 14.86 6.68
CA LEU A 122 7.33 14.23 5.37
C LEU A 122 8.21 13.00 5.26
N PHE A 123 7.57 11.83 5.17
CA PHE A 123 8.26 10.57 4.87
C PHE A 123 7.95 10.13 3.44
N ILE A 124 8.82 9.28 2.89
CA ILE A 124 8.56 8.63 1.60
C ILE A 124 8.57 7.11 1.77
N GLN A 125 7.56 6.44 1.22
CA GLN A 125 7.50 5.00 1.25
C GLN A 125 8.30 4.42 0.09
N ILE A 126 9.34 3.61 0.37
CA ILE A 126 10.19 2.99 -0.64
C ILE A 126 9.88 1.51 -0.77
N ILE A 127 9.73 1.03 -2.02
CA ILE A 127 9.18 -0.29 -2.34
C ILE A 127 9.95 -0.98 -3.46
N ASP A 128 10.04 -2.30 -3.38
CA ASP A 128 10.46 -3.16 -4.47
C ASP A 128 9.30 -3.93 -5.07
N PHE A 129 9.31 -4.05 -6.39
CA PHE A 129 8.32 -4.80 -7.17
C PHE A 129 8.96 -5.98 -7.88
N LEU A 130 8.26 -7.11 -7.92
CA LEU A 130 8.50 -8.19 -8.87
C LEU A 130 7.63 -8.00 -10.13
N ALA A 131 8.01 -8.64 -11.21
CA ALA A 131 7.30 -8.49 -12.48
C ALA A 131 5.86 -9.01 -12.38
N VAL A 132 4.91 -8.15 -12.74
CA VAL A 132 3.49 -8.48 -12.91
C VAL A 132 3.06 -8.04 -14.30
N LYS A 133 2.46 -8.94 -15.08
CA LYS A 133 1.92 -8.64 -16.40
C LYS A 133 0.40 -8.72 -16.39
N ARG A 134 -0.25 -7.88 -17.17
CA ARG A 134 -1.70 -7.87 -17.34
C ARG A 134 -2.21 -9.19 -17.87
N ARG A 135 -3.42 -9.59 -17.47
CA ARG A 135 -4.11 -10.77 -18.01
C ARG A 135 -4.24 -10.63 -19.54
N PRO A 136 -3.70 -11.57 -20.34
CA PRO A 136 -3.83 -11.53 -21.78
C PRO A 136 -5.17 -12.08 -22.25
N GLU A 137 -5.55 -11.77 -23.46
CA GLU A 137 -6.56 -12.56 -24.20
C GLU A 137 -6.04 -13.98 -24.43
N ARG A 138 -6.93 -14.97 -24.41
CA ARG A 138 -6.57 -16.39 -24.56
C ARG A 138 -5.78 -16.68 -25.83
N ALA A 139 -6.24 -16.16 -26.98
CA ALA A 139 -5.53 -16.35 -28.25
C ALA A 139 -4.12 -15.74 -28.20
N LYS A 140 -4.00 -14.52 -27.65
CA LYS A 140 -2.71 -13.84 -27.47
C LYS A 140 -1.79 -14.60 -26.51
N TYR A 141 -2.35 -15.19 -25.45
CA TYR A 141 -1.59 -15.98 -24.49
C TYR A 141 -0.91 -17.16 -25.19
N PHE A 142 -1.68 -18.01 -25.85
CA PHE A 142 -1.15 -19.19 -26.52
C PHE A 142 -0.22 -18.85 -27.67
N GLN A 143 -0.53 -17.83 -28.47
CA GLN A 143 0.28 -17.46 -29.64
C GLN A 143 1.61 -16.79 -29.32
N ARG A 144 1.70 -16.07 -28.18
CA ARG A 144 2.85 -15.18 -27.91
C ARG A 144 3.59 -15.46 -26.60
N PHE A 145 2.95 -16.06 -25.62
CA PHE A 145 3.50 -16.17 -24.26
C PHE A 145 3.64 -17.60 -23.79
N PHE A 146 2.92 -18.53 -24.42
CA PHE A 146 2.92 -19.93 -24.04
C PHE A 146 4.04 -20.69 -24.78
N GLU A 147 4.91 -21.33 -24.00
CA GLU A 147 5.98 -22.18 -24.51
C GLU A 147 5.58 -23.64 -24.41
N VAL A 148 5.49 -24.30 -25.56
CA VAL A 148 5.17 -25.74 -25.63
C VAL A 148 6.38 -26.54 -25.17
N ASN A 149 6.16 -27.52 -24.30
CA ASN A 149 7.18 -28.44 -23.80
C ASN A 149 6.69 -29.90 -23.85
N ASP A 150 7.56 -30.86 -23.50
CA ASP A 150 7.25 -32.28 -23.56
C ASP A 150 6.08 -32.73 -22.68
N ARG A 151 5.79 -32.01 -21.59
CA ARG A 151 4.61 -32.26 -20.77
C ARG A 151 3.33 -32.00 -21.58
N HIS A 152 3.26 -30.90 -22.29
CA HIS A 152 2.11 -30.53 -23.10
C HIS A 152 1.91 -31.51 -24.28
N ARG A 153 3.00 -31.90 -24.95
CA ARG A 153 2.95 -32.89 -26.03
C ARG A 153 2.42 -34.23 -25.52
N ARG A 154 2.92 -34.72 -24.37
CA ARG A 154 2.42 -35.96 -23.76
C ARG A 154 0.96 -35.87 -23.34
N ALA A 155 0.53 -34.77 -22.75
CA ALA A 155 -0.84 -34.56 -22.32
C ALA A 155 -1.84 -34.53 -23.49
N LEU A 156 -1.39 -34.12 -24.65
CA LEU A 156 -2.24 -34.00 -25.85
C LEU A 156 -2.06 -35.13 -26.88
N ALA A 157 -1.11 -36.03 -26.67
CA ALA A 157 -0.76 -37.08 -27.65
C ALA A 157 -1.94 -37.98 -28.04
N GLU A 158 -2.84 -38.31 -27.10
CA GLU A 158 -4.01 -39.13 -27.37
C GLU A 158 -5.16 -38.34 -28.06
N ILE A 159 -5.11 -37.01 -28.05
CA ILE A 159 -6.16 -36.14 -28.57
C ILE A 159 -5.84 -35.65 -29.98
N ILE A 160 -4.60 -35.18 -30.21
CA ILE A 160 -4.19 -34.59 -31.48
C ILE A 160 -3.01 -35.30 -32.14
N GLY A 161 -2.50 -36.40 -31.56
CA GLY A 161 -1.35 -37.15 -32.10
C GLY A 161 -0.03 -36.38 -32.05
N GLU A 162 0.87 -36.66 -32.96
CA GLU A 162 2.09 -35.87 -33.19
C GLU A 162 1.72 -34.55 -33.86
N ALA A 163 1.91 -33.45 -33.15
CA ALA A 163 1.56 -32.11 -33.60
C ALA A 163 2.74 -31.15 -33.40
N SER A 164 2.85 -30.17 -34.27
CA SER A 164 3.82 -29.09 -34.12
C SER A 164 3.43 -28.16 -32.94
N ASP A 165 4.38 -27.37 -32.48
CA ASP A 165 4.12 -26.39 -31.40
C ASP A 165 3.02 -25.41 -31.79
N ASP A 166 2.95 -25.00 -33.03
CA ASP A 166 1.93 -24.09 -33.53
C ASP A 166 0.55 -24.75 -33.62
N ASP A 167 0.48 -26.04 -33.99
CA ASP A 167 -0.77 -26.80 -33.95
C ASP A 167 -1.28 -26.96 -32.52
N ILE A 168 -0.39 -27.26 -31.58
CA ILE A 168 -0.72 -27.35 -30.13
C ILE A 168 -1.26 -25.99 -29.62
N ARG A 169 -0.59 -24.89 -29.94
CA ARG A 169 -1.06 -23.54 -29.59
C ARG A 169 -2.44 -23.24 -30.19
N ALA A 170 -2.62 -23.52 -31.48
CA ALA A 170 -3.89 -23.30 -32.21
C ALA A 170 -5.01 -24.15 -31.59
N PHE A 171 -4.73 -25.40 -31.27
CA PHE A 171 -5.70 -26.30 -30.60
C PHE A 171 -6.12 -25.75 -29.23
N LEU A 172 -5.18 -25.35 -28.36
CA LEU A 172 -5.45 -24.85 -27.02
C LEU A 172 -6.20 -23.50 -27.01
N VAL A 173 -6.10 -22.68 -28.06
CA VAL A 173 -6.93 -21.48 -28.23
C VAL A 173 -8.42 -21.83 -28.21
N ASN A 174 -8.82 -22.95 -28.85
CA ASN A 174 -10.21 -23.36 -29.05
C ASN A 174 -10.69 -24.49 -28.13
N ALA A 175 -9.78 -25.11 -27.37
CA ALA A 175 -10.12 -26.16 -26.41
C ALA A 175 -11.02 -25.64 -25.27
N ASP A 176 -11.79 -26.51 -24.63
CA ASP A 176 -12.56 -26.12 -23.45
C ASP A 176 -11.65 -25.83 -22.24
N ASP A 177 -12.22 -25.16 -21.23
CA ASP A 177 -11.47 -24.73 -20.04
C ASP A 177 -11.01 -25.90 -19.16
N GLU A 178 -11.74 -27.04 -19.17
CA GLU A 178 -11.38 -28.24 -18.40
C GLU A 178 -10.11 -28.89 -18.99
N LEU A 179 -10.09 -29.06 -20.31
CA LEU A 179 -8.91 -29.59 -20.99
C LEU A 179 -7.70 -28.66 -20.85
N VAL A 180 -7.90 -27.34 -20.99
CA VAL A 180 -6.82 -26.38 -20.78
C VAL A 180 -6.27 -26.48 -19.37
N ALA A 181 -7.13 -26.56 -18.37
CA ALA A 181 -6.70 -26.71 -16.96
C ALA A 181 -5.96 -28.04 -16.70
N ALA A 182 -6.31 -29.12 -17.42
CA ALA A 182 -5.62 -30.40 -17.31
C ALA A 182 -4.23 -30.40 -17.98
N VAL A 183 -4.08 -29.67 -19.08
CA VAL A 183 -2.85 -29.60 -19.86
C VAL A 183 -1.82 -28.63 -19.26
N LEU A 184 -2.26 -27.45 -18.82
CA LEU A 184 -1.39 -26.42 -18.28
C LEU A 184 -0.89 -26.75 -16.87
N SER A 185 0.33 -26.34 -16.55
CA SER A 185 0.79 -26.29 -15.18
C SER A 185 0.00 -25.27 -14.37
N PRO A 186 -0.02 -25.36 -13.02
CA PRO A 186 -0.67 -24.33 -12.19
C PRO A 186 -0.20 -22.90 -12.47
N ARG A 187 1.10 -22.73 -12.78
CA ARG A 187 1.67 -21.41 -13.10
C ARG A 187 1.27 -20.89 -14.48
N GLU A 188 1.17 -21.75 -15.47
CA GLU A 188 0.69 -21.41 -16.81
C GLU A 188 -0.81 -21.09 -16.81
N LEU A 189 -1.59 -21.87 -16.07
CA LEU A 189 -3.01 -21.60 -15.88
C LEU A 189 -3.26 -20.27 -15.14
N GLU A 190 -2.47 -20.00 -14.12
CA GLU A 190 -2.47 -18.71 -13.42
C GLU A 190 -2.15 -17.55 -14.36
N ALA A 191 -1.09 -17.70 -15.19
CA ALA A 191 -0.70 -16.66 -16.15
C ALA A 191 -1.79 -16.39 -17.21
N LEU A 192 -2.52 -17.41 -17.64
CA LEU A 192 -3.67 -17.26 -18.52
C LEU A 192 -4.85 -16.55 -17.84
N GLN A 193 -5.14 -16.89 -16.59
CA GLN A 193 -6.35 -16.43 -15.89
C GLN A 193 -6.18 -15.10 -15.16
N PHE A 194 -4.96 -14.82 -14.65
CA PHE A 194 -4.66 -13.65 -13.81
C PHE A 194 -3.58 -12.75 -14.39
N GLY A 195 -2.83 -13.21 -15.39
CA GLY A 195 -1.61 -12.60 -15.85
C GLY A 195 -0.37 -13.17 -15.17
N TYR A 196 0.78 -13.05 -15.85
CA TYR A 196 2.05 -13.52 -15.31
C TYR A 196 2.47 -12.68 -14.11
N ARG A 197 2.97 -13.33 -13.07
CA ARG A 197 3.59 -12.67 -11.91
C ARG A 197 4.74 -13.51 -11.35
N GLU A 198 5.75 -12.84 -10.88
CA GLU A 198 6.85 -13.46 -10.16
C GLU A 198 6.55 -13.52 -8.67
N ARG A 199 7.13 -14.52 -8.02
CA ARG A 199 7.10 -14.72 -6.57
C ARG A 199 8.51 -14.82 -6.04
N VAL A 200 8.72 -14.46 -4.80
CA VAL A 200 10.02 -14.64 -4.11
C VAL A 200 10.46 -16.10 -4.06
N THR A 201 9.54 -17.03 -4.28
CA THR A 201 9.76 -18.49 -4.31
C THR A 201 10.05 -19.06 -5.70
N ASP A 202 10.09 -18.26 -6.75
CA ASP A 202 10.43 -18.68 -8.11
C ASP A 202 11.95 -18.89 -8.27
N MET A 203 12.51 -19.83 -7.46
CA MET A 203 13.94 -20.08 -7.32
C MET A 203 14.64 -20.60 -8.58
N HIS A 204 13.89 -20.96 -9.63
CA HIS A 204 14.42 -21.28 -10.95
C HIS A 204 14.90 -20.02 -11.70
N LEU A 205 14.40 -18.82 -11.34
CA LEU A 205 14.82 -17.54 -11.91
C LEU A 205 16.05 -17.00 -11.15
N GLN A 206 17.11 -16.67 -11.88
CA GLN A 206 18.35 -16.19 -11.29
C GLN A 206 18.15 -14.90 -10.49
N HIS A 207 17.49 -13.91 -11.06
CA HIS A 207 17.23 -12.64 -10.39
C HIS A 207 16.36 -12.77 -9.13
N ILE A 208 15.53 -13.82 -9.00
CA ILE A 208 14.78 -14.11 -7.77
C ILE A 208 15.68 -14.76 -6.71
N ARG A 209 16.61 -15.63 -7.13
CA ARG A 209 17.60 -16.19 -6.18
C ARG A 209 18.50 -15.12 -5.58
N GLU A 210 18.88 -14.14 -6.39
CA GLU A 210 19.83 -13.08 -6.05
C GLU A 210 19.22 -11.92 -5.24
N LEU A 211 17.89 -11.85 -5.09
CA LEU A 211 17.21 -10.79 -4.32
C LEU A 211 17.81 -10.51 -2.93
N PRO A 212 18.20 -11.54 -2.12
CA PRO A 212 18.80 -11.27 -0.82
C PRO A 212 20.13 -10.49 -0.87
N GLN A 213 20.89 -10.66 -1.95
CA GLN A 213 22.15 -9.93 -2.15
C GLN A 213 21.94 -8.55 -2.77
N GLU A 214 20.95 -8.42 -3.65
CA GLU A 214 20.71 -7.19 -4.40
C GLU A 214 19.90 -6.13 -3.64
N LEU A 215 18.87 -6.54 -2.89
CA LEU A 215 17.94 -5.60 -2.29
C LEU A 215 18.54 -4.72 -1.20
N PRO A 216 19.40 -5.20 -0.27
CA PRO A 216 19.94 -4.34 0.77
C PRO A 216 20.67 -3.09 0.24
N PRO A 217 21.62 -3.17 -0.70
CA PRO A 217 22.28 -1.98 -1.24
C PRO A 217 21.33 -1.08 -2.08
N ILE A 218 20.33 -1.66 -2.76
CA ILE A 218 19.36 -0.89 -3.55
C ILE A 218 18.48 -0.03 -2.63
N PHE A 219 17.95 -0.61 -1.54
CA PHE A 219 17.16 0.14 -0.56
C PHE A 219 18.01 1.20 0.17
N ALA A 220 19.27 0.90 0.48
CA ALA A 220 20.19 1.84 1.09
C ALA A 220 20.38 3.08 0.19
N ALA A 221 20.71 2.88 -1.08
CA ALA A 221 20.88 3.97 -2.05
C ALA A 221 19.59 4.78 -2.26
N ALA A 222 18.42 4.12 -2.26
CA ALA A 222 17.13 4.82 -2.34
C ALA A 222 16.88 5.71 -1.10
N ALA A 223 17.22 5.23 0.09
CA ALA A 223 17.08 6.01 1.32
C ALA A 223 18.05 7.21 1.37
N GLU A 224 19.29 7.08 0.85
CA GLU A 224 20.23 8.20 0.70
C GLU A 224 19.66 9.28 -0.22
N ARG A 225 19.08 8.89 -1.37
CA ARG A 225 18.40 9.82 -2.28
C ARG A 225 17.20 10.51 -1.64
N ALA A 226 16.43 9.77 -0.82
CA ALA A 226 15.31 10.36 -0.07
C ALA A 226 15.82 11.44 0.91
N ARG A 227 16.90 11.17 1.64
CA ARG A 227 17.55 12.16 2.52
C ARG A 227 18.08 13.35 1.74
N GLU A 228 18.74 13.13 0.60
CA GLU A 228 19.23 14.18 -0.28
C GLU A 228 18.09 15.06 -0.85
N ALA A 229 16.95 14.45 -1.17
CA ALA A 229 15.76 15.16 -1.63
C ALA A 229 15.07 15.97 -0.53
N GLY A 230 15.47 15.81 0.74
CA GLY A 230 14.95 16.59 1.87
C GLY A 230 13.74 15.99 2.55
N PHE A 231 13.48 14.68 2.40
CA PHE A 231 12.50 13.96 3.23
C PHE A 231 13.03 13.80 4.66
N ASP A 232 12.13 13.84 5.63
CA ASP A 232 12.45 13.68 7.05
C ASP A 232 12.70 12.21 7.44
N GLY A 233 12.27 11.26 6.62
CA GLY A 233 12.48 9.84 6.83
C GLY A 233 11.95 8.97 5.69
N VAL A 234 12.20 7.66 5.81
CA VAL A 234 11.68 6.63 4.91
C VAL A 234 10.81 5.63 5.65
N GLU A 235 9.76 5.17 4.98
CA GLU A 235 8.95 4.02 5.37
C GLU A 235 9.28 2.84 4.45
N LEU A 236 9.90 1.78 4.99
CA LEU A 236 10.20 0.56 4.24
C LEU A 236 8.90 -0.21 4.02
N HIS A 237 8.55 -0.45 2.75
CA HIS A 237 7.30 -1.12 2.41
C HIS A 237 7.45 -2.63 2.41
N TYR A 238 7.01 -3.28 3.50
CA TYR A 238 7.03 -4.73 3.71
C TYR A 238 5.62 -5.33 3.76
N ALA A 239 4.71 -4.80 2.93
CA ALA A 239 3.29 -5.14 2.96
C ALA A 239 2.71 -5.45 1.56
N HIS A 240 1.44 -5.82 1.49
CA HIS A 240 0.58 -5.82 0.32
C HIS A 240 1.05 -6.73 -0.84
N ALA A 241 1.55 -7.93 -0.50
CA ALA A 241 1.99 -8.96 -1.46
C ALA A 241 3.15 -8.56 -2.40
N TYR A 242 3.82 -7.43 -2.16
CA TYR A 242 5.03 -7.04 -2.88
C TYR A 242 6.25 -7.79 -2.36
N THR A 243 7.42 -7.54 -2.94
CA THR A 243 8.63 -8.35 -2.73
C THR A 243 8.92 -8.61 -1.25
N MET A 244 9.03 -7.58 -0.44
CA MET A 244 9.39 -7.73 0.97
C MET A 244 8.30 -8.40 1.81
N ALA A 245 7.02 -8.15 1.50
CA ALA A 245 5.90 -8.89 2.10
C ALA A 245 5.94 -10.37 1.72
N GLY A 246 6.36 -10.68 0.50
CA GLY A 246 6.57 -12.05 0.04
C GLY A 246 7.60 -12.78 0.90
N PHE A 247 8.70 -12.14 1.29
CA PHE A 247 9.68 -12.73 2.22
C PHE A 247 9.10 -12.98 3.61
N LEU A 248 8.27 -12.09 4.14
CA LEU A 248 7.62 -12.23 5.45
C LEU A 248 6.45 -13.23 5.45
N SER A 249 5.93 -13.59 4.29
CA SER A 249 4.76 -14.47 4.16
C SER A 249 5.03 -15.88 4.73
N ALA A 250 4.03 -16.44 5.41
CA ALA A 250 4.08 -17.84 5.83
C ALA A 250 4.10 -18.84 4.66
N GLN A 251 3.75 -18.37 3.45
CA GLN A 251 3.87 -19.15 2.21
C GLN A 251 5.28 -19.12 1.58
N ASN A 252 6.21 -18.38 2.18
CA ASN A 252 7.59 -18.36 1.71
C ASN A 252 8.33 -19.60 2.20
N ASP A 253 8.53 -20.55 1.31
CA ASP A 253 9.18 -21.85 1.54
C ASP A 253 10.61 -21.92 0.99
N ARG A 254 11.26 -20.79 0.70
CA ARG A 254 12.66 -20.75 0.21
C ARG A 254 13.58 -21.57 1.11
N ALA A 255 14.41 -22.41 0.49
CA ALA A 255 15.34 -23.28 1.20
C ALA A 255 16.74 -22.68 1.41
N ASP A 256 16.97 -21.45 0.96
CA ASP A 256 18.26 -20.75 1.00
C ASP A 256 18.51 -19.97 2.31
N GLY A 257 17.70 -20.18 3.34
CA GLY A 257 17.80 -19.50 4.63
C GLY A 257 17.00 -18.19 4.72
N TYR A 258 16.20 -17.85 3.71
CA TYR A 258 15.33 -16.68 3.67
C TYR A 258 13.84 -17.04 3.66
N GLY A 259 13.48 -18.29 3.92
CA GLY A 259 12.11 -18.80 3.97
C GLY A 259 11.92 -19.89 5.03
N GLY A 260 10.70 -20.42 5.15
CA GLY A 260 10.32 -21.43 6.12
C GLY A 260 10.04 -20.84 7.50
N SER A 261 10.99 -20.88 8.44
CA SER A 261 10.80 -20.38 9.81
C SER A 261 10.66 -18.84 9.87
N ARG A 262 10.06 -18.32 10.94
CA ARG A 262 9.91 -16.85 11.17
C ARG A 262 11.26 -16.13 11.18
N GLU A 263 12.28 -16.76 11.76
CA GLU A 263 13.67 -16.27 11.84
C GLU A 263 14.28 -16.10 10.44
N ASN A 264 14.03 -17.03 9.56
CA ASN A 264 14.52 -16.98 8.18
C ASN A 264 13.73 -15.94 7.36
N ARG A 265 12.39 -15.91 7.52
CA ARG A 265 11.53 -14.97 6.77
C ARG A 265 11.79 -13.50 7.12
N VAL A 266 12.16 -13.19 8.37
CA VAL A 266 12.48 -11.83 8.81
C VAL A 266 13.92 -11.41 8.48
N ARG A 267 14.79 -12.34 8.09
CA ARG A 267 16.23 -12.12 7.87
C ARG A 267 16.49 -11.02 6.84
N LEU A 268 15.98 -11.16 5.62
CA LEU A 268 16.17 -10.15 4.58
C LEU A 268 15.58 -8.78 4.96
N PRO A 269 14.34 -8.67 5.48
CA PRO A 269 13.83 -7.41 6.06
C PRO A 269 14.79 -6.72 7.02
N LEU A 270 15.44 -7.47 7.90
CA LEU A 270 16.42 -6.91 8.84
C LEU A 270 17.75 -6.56 8.18
N GLU A 271 18.20 -7.31 7.18
CA GLU A 271 19.42 -6.99 6.40
C GLU A 271 19.22 -5.71 5.59
N VAL A 272 18.06 -5.53 4.95
CA VAL A 272 17.69 -4.28 4.26
C VAL A 272 17.68 -3.12 5.25
N TYR A 273 17.04 -3.27 6.42
CA TYR A 273 17.04 -2.23 7.44
C TYR A 273 18.46 -1.82 7.86
N ARG A 274 19.32 -2.81 8.15
CA ARG A 274 20.72 -2.54 8.56
C ARG A 274 21.49 -1.80 7.48
N ALA A 275 21.32 -2.17 6.21
CA ALA A 275 21.96 -1.46 5.09
C ALA A 275 21.44 -0.03 4.97
N VAL A 276 20.13 0.18 5.05
CA VAL A 276 19.52 1.52 5.05
C VAL A 276 20.03 2.35 6.24
N ARG A 277 20.00 1.80 7.45
CA ARG A 277 20.46 2.49 8.66
C ARG A 277 21.93 2.86 8.59
N SER A 278 22.77 1.99 8.04
CA SER A 278 24.20 2.28 7.81
C SER A 278 24.42 3.45 6.85
N ALA A 279 23.59 3.54 5.79
CA ALA A 279 23.71 4.58 4.77
C ALA A 279 23.18 5.94 5.25
N VAL A 280 22.04 5.97 5.94
CA VAL A 280 21.43 7.25 6.36
C VAL A 280 21.77 7.67 7.80
N GLY A 281 22.48 6.85 8.57
CA GLY A 281 22.85 7.15 9.96
C GLY A 281 21.69 7.07 10.95
N HIS A 282 21.95 7.39 12.23
CA HIS A 282 20.99 7.23 13.32
C HIS A 282 20.07 8.44 13.54
N ASP A 283 20.34 9.56 12.90
CA ASP A 283 19.55 10.79 13.04
C ASP A 283 18.41 10.91 12.02
N TYR A 284 18.41 10.05 11.00
CA TYR A 284 17.38 9.98 9.98
C TYR A 284 16.33 8.94 10.34
N VAL A 285 15.03 9.27 10.17
CA VAL A 285 13.94 8.36 10.55
C VAL A 285 13.82 7.22 9.55
N VAL A 286 13.80 5.98 10.06
CA VAL A 286 13.59 4.75 9.26
C VAL A 286 12.53 3.90 9.95
N GLY A 287 11.34 3.85 9.38
CA GLY A 287 10.26 3.00 9.86
C GLY A 287 9.86 1.93 8.85
N VAL A 288 8.84 1.16 9.20
CA VAL A 288 8.37 0.07 8.37
C VAL A 288 6.85 0.00 8.33
N ARG A 289 6.32 -0.32 7.14
CA ARG A 289 4.92 -0.71 6.97
C ARG A 289 4.83 -2.20 6.65
N PHE A 290 4.12 -2.97 7.48
CA PHE A 290 3.98 -4.42 7.30
C PHE A 290 2.57 -4.90 7.67
N LEU A 291 2.27 -6.17 7.40
CA LEU A 291 0.93 -6.71 7.60
C LEU A 291 0.78 -7.30 8.99
N ALA A 292 -0.30 -6.90 9.67
CA ALA A 292 -0.76 -7.54 10.91
C ALA A 292 -1.44 -8.90 10.64
N ASP A 293 -1.96 -9.10 9.43
CA ASP A 293 -2.59 -10.35 8.94
C ASP A 293 -2.60 -10.32 7.40
N GLU A 294 -2.22 -11.42 6.77
CA GLU A 294 -2.27 -11.55 5.30
C GLU A 294 -3.67 -11.86 4.75
N VAL A 295 -4.60 -12.29 5.61
CA VAL A 295 -6.01 -12.60 5.26
C VAL A 295 -6.19 -13.78 4.29
N ILE A 296 -5.16 -14.57 3.99
CA ILE A 296 -5.24 -15.74 3.10
C ILE A 296 -5.08 -17.05 3.84
N ALA A 297 -5.53 -18.15 3.24
CA ALA A 297 -5.26 -19.49 3.74
C ALA A 297 -3.75 -19.77 3.72
N GLY A 298 -3.20 -20.25 4.85
CA GLY A 298 -1.76 -20.53 4.97
C GLY A 298 -0.86 -19.29 5.01
N GLY A 299 -1.41 -18.07 4.99
CA GLY A 299 -0.63 -16.84 5.13
C GLY A 299 -0.28 -16.50 6.59
N SER A 300 0.58 -15.51 6.78
CA SER A 300 0.98 -14.99 8.10
C SER A 300 -0.21 -14.41 8.85
N ARG A 301 -0.23 -14.64 10.16
CA ARG A 301 -1.27 -14.15 11.08
C ARG A 301 -0.67 -13.21 12.11
N VAL A 302 -1.51 -12.75 13.03
CA VAL A 302 -1.09 -11.78 14.07
C VAL A 302 0.08 -12.28 14.91
N GLU A 303 0.19 -13.58 15.13
CA GLU A 303 1.31 -14.20 15.87
C GLU A 303 2.65 -14.08 15.12
N ASP A 304 2.62 -14.16 13.78
CA ASP A 304 3.78 -13.88 12.93
C ASP A 304 4.13 -12.39 12.97
N ALA A 305 3.11 -11.53 12.85
CA ALA A 305 3.28 -10.09 12.91
C ALA A 305 3.83 -9.60 14.26
N ILE A 306 3.40 -10.21 15.37
CA ILE A 306 3.95 -9.95 16.71
C ILE A 306 5.44 -10.31 16.77
N TYR A 307 5.81 -11.47 16.19
CA TYR A 307 7.23 -11.86 16.13
C TYR A 307 8.03 -10.82 15.34
N TYR A 308 7.58 -10.46 14.13
CA TYR A 308 8.26 -9.47 13.28
C TYR A 308 8.32 -8.09 13.94
N ALA A 309 7.24 -7.64 14.59
CA ALA A 309 7.22 -6.36 15.29
C ALA A 309 8.29 -6.26 16.39
N LYS A 310 8.48 -7.34 17.17
CA LYS A 310 9.54 -7.41 18.18
C LYS A 310 10.94 -7.36 17.57
N GLU A 311 11.16 -8.10 16.49
CA GLU A 311 12.44 -8.10 15.78
C GLU A 311 12.75 -6.71 15.18
N PHE A 312 11.76 -6.04 14.60
CA PHE A 312 11.90 -4.69 14.07
C PHE A 312 12.17 -3.67 15.19
N ALA A 313 11.44 -3.73 16.30
CA ALA A 313 11.68 -2.87 17.45
C ALA A 313 13.07 -3.10 18.05
N ALA A 314 13.49 -4.36 18.20
CA ALA A 314 14.82 -4.73 18.69
C ALA A 314 15.94 -4.27 17.75
N ALA A 315 15.70 -4.26 16.43
CA ALA A 315 16.66 -3.75 15.44
C ALA A 315 16.79 -2.22 15.48
N GLY A 316 15.82 -1.49 16.06
CA GLY A 316 15.85 -0.03 16.20
C GLY A 316 15.08 0.72 15.11
N PHE A 317 14.03 0.12 14.53
CA PHE A 317 13.10 0.88 13.69
C PHE A 317 12.43 2.01 14.49
N ASP A 318 12.28 3.17 13.87
CA ASP A 318 11.77 4.37 14.54
C ASP A 318 10.23 4.40 14.65
N PHE A 319 9.53 3.62 13.84
CA PHE A 319 8.08 3.38 13.94
C PHE A 319 7.64 2.10 13.23
N LEU A 320 6.48 1.57 13.64
CA LEU A 320 5.82 0.40 13.09
C LEU A 320 4.45 0.78 12.55
N SER A 321 4.28 0.84 11.22
CA SER A 321 3.02 1.17 10.55
C SER A 321 2.32 -0.12 10.12
N LEU A 322 1.10 -0.35 10.62
CA LEU A 322 0.42 -1.62 10.41
C LEU A 322 -0.65 -1.53 9.33
N SER A 323 -0.72 -2.60 8.52
CA SER A 323 -1.74 -2.79 7.51
C SER A 323 -2.35 -4.18 7.61
N LYS A 324 -3.28 -4.50 6.73
CA LYS A 324 -3.98 -5.79 6.70
C LYS A 324 -4.28 -6.19 5.27
N GLY A 325 -4.13 -7.48 4.98
CA GLY A 325 -4.48 -8.07 3.68
C GLY A 325 -3.48 -7.80 2.57
N GLY A 326 -3.85 -8.22 1.38
CA GLY A 326 -3.05 -8.00 0.19
C GLY A 326 -2.25 -9.22 -0.25
N LYS A 327 -2.94 -10.18 -0.86
CA LYS A 327 -2.35 -11.35 -1.51
C LYS A 327 -2.97 -11.62 -2.87
N PHE A 328 -2.10 -11.98 -3.81
CA PHE A 328 -2.51 -12.33 -5.17
C PHE A 328 -3.29 -13.64 -5.22
N GLU A 329 -2.99 -14.59 -4.35
CA GLU A 329 -3.60 -15.92 -4.31
C GLU A 329 -5.12 -15.90 -4.06
N ASP A 330 -5.58 -14.93 -3.29
CA ASP A 330 -7.00 -14.73 -2.99
C ASP A 330 -7.65 -13.61 -3.83
N ALA A 331 -6.89 -13.01 -4.74
CA ALA A 331 -7.38 -11.94 -5.59
C ALA A 331 -8.47 -12.46 -6.55
N GLN A 332 -9.40 -11.58 -6.89
CA GLN A 332 -10.38 -11.87 -7.94
C GLN A 332 -9.71 -11.90 -9.31
N GLN A 333 -10.22 -12.75 -10.18
CA GLN A 333 -9.74 -12.83 -11.56
C GLN A 333 -9.91 -11.46 -12.25
N PRO A 334 -8.82 -10.84 -12.74
CA PRO A 334 -8.90 -9.55 -13.41
C PRO A 334 -9.58 -9.69 -14.77
N LYS A 335 -10.10 -8.62 -15.31
CA LYS A 335 -10.53 -8.56 -16.70
C LYS A 335 -9.30 -8.63 -17.62
N VAL A 336 -9.50 -9.09 -18.85
CA VAL A 336 -8.46 -9.02 -19.88
C VAL A 336 -7.92 -7.59 -20.00
N GLY A 337 -6.61 -7.44 -20.05
CA GLY A 337 -5.93 -6.15 -20.07
C GLY A 337 -5.72 -5.50 -18.70
N GLN A 338 -6.20 -6.10 -17.64
CA GLN A 338 -5.95 -5.65 -16.25
C GLN A 338 -4.95 -6.57 -15.54
N ALA A 339 -4.18 -6.01 -14.60
CA ALA A 339 -3.36 -6.80 -13.68
C ALA A 339 -4.20 -7.23 -12.46
N VAL A 340 -3.78 -8.32 -11.81
CA VAL A 340 -4.33 -8.70 -10.52
C VAL A 340 -3.97 -7.65 -9.47
N TYR A 341 -4.88 -7.37 -8.56
CA TYR A 341 -4.67 -6.36 -7.52
C TYR A 341 -4.43 -7.02 -6.14
N PRO A 342 -3.34 -6.65 -5.45
CA PRO A 342 -2.90 -7.39 -4.26
C PRO A 342 -3.72 -7.12 -2.98
N TYR A 343 -4.58 -6.09 -2.96
CA TYR A 343 -5.37 -5.73 -1.77
C TYR A 343 -6.70 -6.44 -1.62
N THR A 344 -7.07 -7.28 -2.57
CA THR A 344 -8.45 -7.78 -2.61
C THR A 344 -8.76 -8.80 -1.53
N GLY A 345 -7.80 -9.65 -1.11
CA GLY A 345 -8.10 -10.80 -0.28
C GLY A 345 -9.14 -11.72 -0.93
N ARG A 346 -9.59 -12.75 -0.23
CA ARG A 346 -10.48 -13.78 -0.78
C ARG A 346 -11.83 -13.23 -1.24
N SER A 347 -12.44 -12.33 -0.47
CA SER A 347 -13.71 -11.70 -0.79
C SER A 347 -13.56 -10.43 -1.63
N GLY A 348 -12.37 -9.88 -1.72
CA GLY A 348 -12.08 -8.57 -2.28
C GLY A 348 -12.37 -7.40 -1.34
N TYR A 349 -12.77 -7.66 -0.10
CA TYR A 349 -13.17 -6.64 0.87
C TYR A 349 -12.54 -6.79 2.25
N GLU A 350 -11.87 -7.89 2.54
CA GLU A 350 -11.33 -8.18 3.88
C GLU A 350 -10.32 -7.14 4.36
N CYS A 351 -9.52 -6.58 3.46
CA CYS A 351 -8.54 -5.54 3.77
C CYS A 351 -9.12 -4.13 3.67
N MET A 352 -10.04 -3.88 2.73
CA MET A 352 -10.68 -2.57 2.53
C MET A 352 -12.20 -2.69 2.40
N PRO A 353 -12.92 -3.01 3.47
CA PRO A 353 -14.36 -3.19 3.42
C PRO A 353 -15.11 -1.89 3.12
N THR A 354 -16.26 -2.02 2.49
CA THR A 354 -17.22 -0.93 2.27
C THR A 354 -18.19 -0.81 3.45
N VAL A 355 -19.07 0.19 3.43
CA VAL A 355 -20.21 0.27 4.36
C VAL A 355 -21.19 -0.90 4.17
N LEU A 356 -21.15 -1.57 3.02
CA LEU A 356 -21.87 -2.82 2.77
C LEU A 356 -20.89 -3.99 2.94
N SER A 357 -20.71 -4.47 4.15
CA SER A 357 -19.76 -5.49 4.53
C SER A 357 -20.36 -6.57 5.42
N ASP A 358 -19.58 -7.24 6.22
CA ASP A 358 -20.04 -8.22 7.22
C ASP A 358 -20.44 -7.56 8.55
N ALA A 359 -20.76 -8.35 9.56
CA ALA A 359 -21.19 -7.88 10.89
C ALA A 359 -20.12 -7.06 11.64
N VAL A 360 -18.84 -7.20 11.30
CA VAL A 360 -17.75 -6.43 11.92
C VAL A 360 -17.74 -4.97 11.43
N GLY A 361 -18.19 -4.74 10.20
CA GLY A 361 -18.24 -3.41 9.60
C GLY A 361 -16.88 -2.89 9.12
N PRO A 362 -16.87 -1.68 8.50
CA PRO A 362 -15.66 -1.11 7.93
C PRO A 362 -14.79 -0.33 8.94
N PHE A 363 -15.32 -0.01 10.13
CA PHE A 363 -14.71 0.95 11.04
C PHE A 363 -13.77 0.26 12.02
N GLY A 364 -12.50 0.68 12.08
CA GLY A 364 -11.52 0.22 13.04
C GLY A 364 -11.16 -1.27 12.97
N ARG A 365 -11.41 -1.95 11.84
CA ARG A 365 -11.23 -3.41 11.71
C ARG A 365 -9.83 -3.92 12.04
N SER A 366 -8.82 -3.09 11.87
CA SER A 366 -7.43 -3.46 12.15
C SER A 366 -7.02 -3.17 13.61
N VAL A 367 -7.80 -2.39 14.36
CA VAL A 367 -7.45 -1.93 15.71
C VAL A 367 -7.15 -3.07 16.67
N PRO A 368 -7.93 -4.18 16.73
CA PRO A 368 -7.61 -5.29 17.64
C PRO A 368 -6.25 -5.94 17.35
N LEU A 369 -5.89 -6.07 16.07
CA LEU A 369 -4.59 -6.62 15.66
C LEU A 369 -3.44 -5.68 16.03
N VAL A 370 -3.65 -4.37 15.80
CA VAL A 370 -2.67 -3.32 16.16
C VAL A 370 -2.45 -3.30 17.67
N ALA A 371 -3.52 -3.35 18.47
CA ALA A 371 -3.46 -3.38 19.92
C ALA A 371 -2.68 -4.59 20.46
N ALA A 372 -2.90 -5.79 19.87
CA ALA A 372 -2.17 -6.99 20.23
C ALA A 372 -0.67 -6.86 19.95
N ILE A 373 -0.31 -6.33 18.76
CA ILE A 373 1.08 -6.12 18.35
C ILE A 373 1.74 -5.08 19.27
N LYS A 374 1.08 -3.93 19.51
CA LYS A 374 1.61 -2.90 20.41
C LYS A 374 1.84 -3.41 21.80
N SER A 375 0.86 -4.12 22.37
CA SER A 375 0.98 -4.74 23.69
C SER A 375 2.19 -5.69 23.76
N ALA A 376 2.41 -6.49 22.73
CA ALA A 376 3.53 -7.40 22.66
C ALA A 376 4.90 -6.71 22.52
N VAL A 377 4.96 -5.61 21.76
CA VAL A 377 6.17 -4.75 21.63
C VAL A 377 6.51 -4.12 22.97
N ASN A 378 5.52 -3.51 23.65
CA ASN A 378 5.69 -2.92 24.97
C ASN A 378 6.08 -3.97 26.04
N GLY A 379 5.42 -5.15 26.02
CA GLY A 379 5.72 -6.27 26.90
C GLY A 379 7.15 -6.83 26.71
N ALA A 380 7.74 -6.62 25.56
CA ALA A 380 9.15 -6.95 25.30
C ALA A 380 10.13 -5.81 25.70
N GLY A 381 9.63 -4.71 26.27
CA GLY A 381 10.44 -3.60 26.75
C GLY A 381 10.74 -2.51 25.72
N PHE A 382 10.10 -2.55 24.55
CA PHE A 382 10.32 -1.54 23.51
C PHE A 382 9.24 -0.47 23.55
N THR A 383 9.63 0.77 23.21
CA THR A 383 8.75 1.96 23.16
C THR A 383 8.56 2.47 21.73
N THR A 384 8.92 1.66 20.73
CA THR A 384 8.78 2.02 19.32
C THR A 384 7.32 2.38 19.00
N PRO A 385 7.03 3.58 18.47
CA PRO A 385 5.68 4.02 18.14
C PRO A 385 4.98 3.10 17.14
N VAL A 386 3.73 2.79 17.42
CA VAL A 386 2.87 1.96 16.56
C VAL A 386 1.78 2.81 15.93
N VAL A 387 1.66 2.76 14.59
CA VAL A 387 0.66 3.48 13.81
C VAL A 387 -0.52 2.58 13.48
N ALA A 388 -1.71 2.94 13.95
CA ALA A 388 -2.96 2.27 13.58
C ALA A 388 -3.55 2.88 12.30
N THR A 389 -3.95 2.03 11.35
CA THR A 389 -4.71 2.43 10.17
C THR A 389 -5.87 1.45 9.94
N GLY A 390 -6.85 1.85 9.11
CA GLY A 390 -7.93 0.96 8.68
C GLY A 390 -9.30 1.34 9.23
N GLY A 391 -10.06 2.09 8.45
CA GLY A 391 -11.44 2.49 8.79
C GLY A 391 -11.54 3.52 9.91
N LEU A 392 -10.52 4.35 10.08
CA LEU A 392 -10.48 5.43 11.06
C LEU A 392 -10.91 6.75 10.42
N SER A 393 -11.83 7.49 11.05
CA SER A 393 -12.43 8.68 10.43
C SER A 393 -12.98 9.72 11.41
N THR A 394 -13.12 9.39 12.69
CA THR A 394 -13.69 10.31 13.69
C THR A 394 -12.68 10.68 14.74
N PHE A 395 -12.90 11.83 15.38
CA PHE A 395 -12.08 12.29 16.50
C PHE A 395 -12.20 11.33 17.70
N GLU A 396 -13.43 10.97 18.07
CA GLU A 396 -13.69 10.09 19.23
C GLU A 396 -13.00 8.74 19.06
N GLN A 397 -13.17 8.09 17.92
CA GLN A 397 -12.51 6.81 17.61
C GLN A 397 -10.98 6.92 17.75
N SER A 398 -10.41 8.01 17.24
CA SER A 398 -8.96 8.24 17.26
C SER A 398 -8.46 8.48 18.68
N GLU A 399 -9.20 9.28 19.46
CA GLU A 399 -8.85 9.59 20.85
C GLU A 399 -8.98 8.37 21.77
N GLU A 400 -10.00 7.52 21.56
CA GLU A 400 -10.17 6.26 22.27
C GLU A 400 -9.00 5.30 22.02
N ILE A 401 -8.61 5.11 20.76
CA ILE A 401 -7.47 4.25 20.40
C ILE A 401 -6.19 4.68 21.12
N LEU A 402 -5.93 5.99 21.18
CA LEU A 402 -4.75 6.54 21.84
C LEU A 402 -4.85 6.47 23.37
N ARG A 403 -6.01 6.79 23.94
CA ARG A 403 -6.26 6.76 25.37
C ARG A 403 -6.14 5.34 25.93
N ASP A 404 -6.70 4.36 25.23
CA ASP A 404 -6.73 2.96 25.63
C ASP A 404 -5.39 2.25 25.33
N GLY A 405 -4.43 2.97 24.73
CA GLY A 405 -3.10 2.47 24.45
C GLY A 405 -3.04 1.42 23.32
N HIS A 406 -4.05 1.40 22.44
CA HIS A 406 -4.10 0.48 21.31
C HIS A 406 -3.11 0.85 20.21
N ALA A 407 -2.76 2.12 20.08
CA ALA A 407 -1.72 2.64 19.19
C ALA A 407 -1.12 3.92 19.79
N ASP A 408 -0.05 4.42 19.15
CA ASP A 408 0.59 5.71 19.51
C ASP A 408 0.23 6.82 18.52
N ILE A 409 -0.09 6.44 17.30
CA ILE A 409 -0.40 7.34 16.17
C ILE A 409 -1.60 6.76 15.42
N VAL A 410 -2.46 7.63 14.89
CA VAL A 410 -3.68 7.26 14.14
C VAL A 410 -3.57 7.74 12.70
N GLY A 411 -3.67 6.80 11.76
CA GLY A 411 -3.56 7.05 10.34
C GLY A 411 -4.90 6.97 9.61
N MET A 412 -5.16 7.97 8.77
CA MET A 412 -6.39 8.11 7.98
C MET A 412 -6.08 8.26 6.50
N ALA A 413 -6.32 7.23 5.68
CA ALA A 413 -6.17 7.32 4.23
C ALA A 413 -7.43 7.87 3.55
N ARG A 414 -8.50 7.07 3.50
CA ARG A 414 -9.73 7.45 2.78
C ARG A 414 -10.45 8.66 3.38
N GLN A 415 -10.33 8.88 4.70
CA GLN A 415 -10.89 10.08 5.33
C GLN A 415 -10.08 11.33 4.95
N ALA A 416 -8.76 11.26 4.95
CA ALA A 416 -7.92 12.36 4.49
C ALA A 416 -8.12 12.68 3.00
N LEU A 417 -8.35 11.65 2.17
CA LEU A 417 -8.72 11.85 0.77
C LEU A 417 -10.10 12.52 0.60
N ALA A 418 -11.06 12.16 1.45
CA ALA A 418 -12.39 12.80 1.45
C ALA A 418 -12.30 14.26 1.88
N ASP A 419 -11.47 14.56 2.87
CA ASP A 419 -11.23 15.91 3.39
C ASP A 419 -9.78 16.05 3.87
N PRO A 420 -8.87 16.56 3.04
CA PRO A 420 -7.49 16.84 3.48
C PRO A 420 -7.39 17.81 4.65
N ASP A 421 -8.37 18.70 4.83
CA ASP A 421 -8.42 19.66 5.92
C ASP A 421 -8.97 19.09 7.23
N TRP A 422 -9.27 17.80 7.28
CA TRP A 422 -9.83 17.14 8.47
C TRP A 422 -9.04 17.50 9.75
N PHE A 423 -7.71 17.48 9.67
CA PHE A 423 -6.84 17.68 10.84
C PHE A 423 -6.93 19.12 11.37
N VAL A 424 -6.83 20.11 10.48
CA VAL A 424 -6.92 21.52 10.86
C VAL A 424 -8.34 21.91 11.28
N LYS A 425 -9.38 21.41 10.58
CA LYS A 425 -10.78 21.65 10.96
C LYS A 425 -11.08 21.13 12.35
N VAL A 426 -10.72 19.89 12.65
CA VAL A 426 -10.97 19.27 13.96
C VAL A 426 -10.18 20.00 15.05
N LYS A 427 -8.92 20.35 14.80
CA LYS A 427 -8.08 21.09 15.74
C LYS A 427 -8.66 22.47 16.08
N LEU A 428 -9.33 23.13 15.12
CA LEU A 428 -9.96 24.44 15.31
C LEU A 428 -11.41 24.36 15.82
N GLY A 429 -11.92 23.17 16.18
CA GLY A 429 -13.31 23.01 16.63
C GLY A 429 -14.35 23.09 15.49
N ARG A 430 -13.91 23.02 14.22
CA ARG A 430 -14.72 23.12 13.01
C ARG A 430 -15.06 21.74 12.44
N GLY A 431 -15.15 20.71 13.26
CA GLY A 431 -15.42 19.34 12.85
C GLY A 431 -16.72 19.15 12.07
N ASN A 432 -17.72 19.99 12.30
CA ASN A 432 -19.00 19.98 11.57
C ASN A 432 -18.84 20.27 10.06
N GLU A 433 -17.72 20.85 9.65
CA GLU A 433 -17.41 21.18 8.24
C GLU A 433 -16.61 20.06 7.55
N VAL A 434 -16.34 18.96 8.25
CA VAL A 434 -15.60 17.82 7.70
C VAL A 434 -16.45 17.07 6.68
N ARG A 435 -15.91 16.88 5.47
CA ARG A 435 -16.46 15.92 4.49
C ARG A 435 -16.11 14.51 4.94
N ARG A 436 -17.10 13.76 5.39
CA ARG A 436 -16.90 12.43 5.96
C ARG A 436 -16.87 11.35 4.87
N CYS A 437 -15.83 10.53 4.88
CA CYS A 437 -15.71 9.40 3.96
C CYS A 437 -16.91 8.43 4.13
N THR A 438 -17.55 8.09 3.02
CA THR A 438 -18.71 7.17 2.99
C THR A 438 -18.31 5.71 2.70
N TYR A 439 -17.03 5.40 2.68
CA TYR A 439 -16.47 4.03 2.51
C TYR A 439 -17.05 3.26 1.31
N THR A 440 -17.36 3.95 0.21
CA THR A 440 -17.85 3.32 -1.02
C THR A 440 -16.76 2.64 -1.84
N ASN A 441 -15.49 2.84 -1.46
CA ASN A 441 -14.30 2.38 -2.19
C ASN A 441 -14.23 2.86 -3.66
N TYR A 442 -14.85 4.02 -3.96
CA TYR A 442 -14.74 4.64 -5.28
C TYR A 442 -13.27 4.97 -5.64
N CYS A 443 -12.52 5.53 -4.70
CA CYS A 443 -11.09 5.81 -4.85
C CYS A 443 -10.29 4.52 -5.11
N GLU A 444 -10.61 3.43 -4.42
CA GLU A 444 -10.01 2.12 -4.60
C GLU A 444 -10.27 1.55 -6.00
N ALA A 445 -11.50 1.70 -6.52
CA ALA A 445 -11.83 1.27 -7.87
C ALA A 445 -11.06 2.04 -8.95
N LEU A 446 -10.71 3.31 -8.69
CA LEU A 446 -9.84 4.11 -9.56
C LEU A 446 -8.39 3.60 -9.47
N ASP A 447 -7.90 3.34 -8.26
CA ASP A 447 -6.57 2.80 -8.00
C ASP A 447 -6.38 1.45 -8.71
N GLN A 448 -7.30 0.50 -8.55
CA GLN A 448 -7.27 -0.80 -9.24
C GLN A 448 -7.30 -0.68 -10.78
N ALA A 449 -7.86 0.40 -11.30
CA ALA A 449 -7.89 0.68 -12.74
C ALA A 449 -6.67 1.49 -13.23
N HIS A 450 -5.69 1.77 -12.35
CA HIS A 450 -4.54 2.65 -12.61
C HIS A 450 -4.96 4.02 -13.18
N ARG A 451 -6.01 4.59 -12.61
CA ARG A 451 -6.53 5.91 -12.97
C ARG A 451 -6.24 6.90 -11.86
N ALA A 452 -6.10 8.18 -12.21
CA ALA A 452 -5.92 9.24 -11.23
C ALA A 452 -6.96 9.14 -10.10
N VAL A 453 -6.48 8.91 -8.88
CA VAL A 453 -7.31 8.68 -7.68
C VAL A 453 -7.94 9.98 -7.24
N THR A 454 -9.26 9.96 -7.04
CA THR A 454 -10.06 11.08 -6.54
C THR A 454 -11.13 10.58 -5.57
N CYS A 455 -11.87 11.47 -4.92
CA CYS A 455 -12.97 11.11 -4.04
C CYS A 455 -14.32 11.49 -4.66
N LYS A 456 -15.25 10.55 -4.62
CA LYS A 456 -16.64 10.75 -5.09
C LYS A 456 -17.34 11.94 -4.45
N LEU A 457 -16.94 12.35 -3.26
CA LEU A 457 -17.57 13.45 -2.52
C LEU A 457 -17.28 14.83 -3.13
N TRP A 458 -16.21 14.96 -3.92
CA TRP A 458 -15.79 16.25 -4.45
C TRP A 458 -15.35 16.24 -5.92
N ASP A 459 -15.07 15.10 -6.54
CA ASP A 459 -14.45 15.10 -7.86
C ASP A 459 -15.35 15.61 -9.00
N ARG A 460 -16.65 15.81 -8.71
CA ARG A 460 -17.64 16.36 -9.65
C ARG A 460 -18.27 17.67 -9.16
N VAL A 461 -17.65 18.29 -8.17
CA VAL A 461 -18.13 19.57 -7.59
C VAL A 461 -17.36 20.70 -8.22
N ASP A 462 -18.05 21.79 -8.57
CA ASP A 462 -17.48 23.05 -9.08
C ASP A 462 -16.46 22.83 -10.21
N LEU A 463 -16.84 22.03 -11.21
CA LEU A 463 -15.96 21.69 -12.34
C LEU A 463 -15.65 22.86 -13.27
N ASP A 464 -16.41 23.92 -13.19
CA ASP A 464 -16.28 25.19 -13.91
C ASP A 464 -15.45 26.25 -13.17
N GLU A 465 -14.95 25.93 -11.98
CA GLU A 465 -14.08 26.82 -11.21
C GLU A 465 -12.79 27.11 -12.00
N PRO A 466 -12.41 28.39 -12.18
CA PRO A 466 -11.23 28.73 -12.97
C PRO A 466 -9.94 28.15 -12.39
N GLY A 467 -9.11 27.55 -13.26
CA GLY A 467 -7.76 27.09 -12.91
C GLY A 467 -7.70 25.74 -12.22
N ILE A 468 -8.82 25.03 -12.02
CA ILE A 468 -8.76 23.66 -11.46
C ILE A 468 -8.20 22.66 -12.48
N ALA A 469 -7.34 21.77 -12.00
CA ALA A 469 -6.90 20.63 -12.79
C ALA A 469 -8.02 19.57 -12.87
N THR A 470 -8.29 19.11 -14.10
CA THR A 470 -9.31 18.08 -14.35
C THR A 470 -8.76 16.89 -15.14
N VAL A 471 -9.49 15.79 -15.11
CA VAL A 471 -9.22 14.55 -15.83
C VAL A 471 -10.51 14.01 -16.45
N ASP A 472 -10.40 12.98 -17.31
CA ASP A 472 -11.56 12.38 -17.99
C ASP A 472 -12.37 13.43 -18.80
N GLU A 473 -11.68 14.21 -19.62
CA GLU A 473 -12.31 15.24 -20.47
C GLU A 473 -13.11 16.29 -19.65
N GLY A 474 -12.57 16.72 -18.51
CA GLY A 474 -13.20 17.73 -17.66
C GLY A 474 -14.29 17.18 -16.72
N ARG A 475 -14.51 15.87 -16.69
CA ARG A 475 -15.60 15.26 -15.89
C ARG A 475 -15.26 15.06 -14.42
N ARG A 476 -13.98 15.15 -14.04
CA ARG A 476 -13.53 15.04 -12.65
C ARG A 476 -12.42 16.04 -12.36
N ARG A 477 -12.53 16.76 -11.26
CA ARG A 477 -11.42 17.55 -10.74
C ARG A 477 -10.41 16.62 -10.05
N LEU A 478 -9.15 17.02 -10.06
CA LEU A 478 -8.06 16.21 -9.49
C LEU A 478 -7.84 16.48 -8.00
N GLU A 479 -8.31 17.61 -7.49
CA GLU A 479 -8.11 18.03 -6.12
C GLU A 479 -9.40 18.47 -5.45
N PRO A 480 -9.53 18.23 -4.13
CA PRO A 480 -10.68 18.73 -3.40
C PRO A 480 -10.68 20.25 -3.34
N PRO A 481 -11.87 20.89 -3.32
CA PRO A 481 -11.99 22.33 -3.09
C PRO A 481 -11.24 22.75 -1.83
N ASN A 482 -10.57 23.90 -1.90
CA ASN A 482 -9.92 24.48 -0.73
C ASN A 482 -10.95 24.79 0.36
N TRP A 483 -10.58 24.52 1.59
CA TRP A 483 -11.35 24.99 2.72
C TRP A 483 -10.91 26.42 3.06
N LEU A 484 -11.82 27.35 2.90
CA LEU A 484 -11.65 28.72 3.38
C LEU A 484 -12.25 28.75 4.78
N ALA A 485 -11.42 28.95 5.81
CA ALA A 485 -11.94 29.27 7.13
C ALA A 485 -12.78 30.55 6.97
N ALA A 486 -14.08 30.48 7.26
CA ALA A 486 -14.83 31.70 7.42
C ALA A 486 -14.30 32.45 8.66
N ASP A 487 -13.97 33.71 8.50
CA ASP A 487 -13.47 34.59 9.55
C ASP A 487 -14.42 34.64 10.76
#